data_0aea4470785563b4123169ee59bf1b2c
#
_entry.id   0aea4470785563b4123169ee59bf1b2c
#
_cell.length_a   1.000
_cell.length_b   1.000
_cell.length_c   1.000
_cell.angle_alpha   90.00
_cell.angle_beta   90.00
_cell.angle_gamma   90.00
#
_symmetry.space_group_name_H-M   'P 1'
#
loop_
_entity.id
_entity.type
_entity.pdbx_description
1 polymer ?
#
loop_
_entity_poly.entity_id
_entity_poly.type
_entity_poly.pdbx_seq_one_letter_code
_entity_poly.pdbx_strand_id
1 'polypeptide(L)'
;YVCLICGLVTLFTVMLCSAYGKKMTKLIPFILGILAGYLTAAIFTVIGNLTDNPALQVIDFTVFHDMTLFSIPEFTFVTAFKGFGEITGHYIATVAVAYVPVAFVVFAEHIADHKNLSSVVNKDLLEDPGLHRTLLGDGVGSIAGAFFGGCPNTTYGESVGCVAITGNASVVTILATAIMAMVISFFSPFVTFLATIPNCVMGGVCVTLYGFIAVSGLKMIQDVDLGLNKNLFVVATILICGIGGLTVSFGKVTLTAIACALILGILANILLSHAKEGTTGEAEETVTTDKE
;
A
#
# COMPACT_ATOMS: atom_id res chain seq x y z
N TYR A 1 -4.23 26.70 2.58
CA TYR A 1 -3.08 26.61 3.50
C TYR A 1 -3.40 25.75 4.72
N VAL A 2 -4.61 25.80 5.28
CA VAL A 2 -5.01 25.04 6.48
C VAL A 2 -4.85 23.53 6.27
N CYS A 3 -5.33 22.99 5.16
CA CYS A 3 -5.17 21.58 4.80
C CYS A 3 -3.69 21.16 4.71
N LEU A 4 -2.81 22.05 4.21
CA LEU A 4 -1.37 21.80 4.15
C LEU A 4 -0.78 21.69 5.57
N ILE A 5 -1.17 22.59 6.49
CA ILE A 5 -0.72 22.55 7.88
C ILE A 5 -1.16 21.26 8.55
N CYS A 6 -2.43 20.87 8.40
CA CYS A 6 -2.96 19.61 8.97
C CYS A 6 -2.20 18.40 8.44
N GLY A 7 -1.93 18.34 7.12
CA GLY A 7 -1.16 17.26 6.51
C GLY A 7 0.30 17.22 7.00
N LEU A 8 0.96 18.38 7.11
CA LEU A 8 2.33 18.46 7.62
C LEU A 8 2.41 18.07 9.11
N VAL A 9 1.47 18.51 9.94
CA VAL A 9 1.40 18.10 11.36
C VAL A 9 1.26 16.58 11.45
N THR A 10 0.40 15.97 10.64
CA THR A 10 0.26 14.51 10.56
C THR A 10 1.57 13.86 10.19
N LEU A 11 2.17 14.28 9.07
CA LEU A 11 3.44 13.76 8.55
C LEU A 11 4.55 13.79 9.59
N PHE A 12 4.80 14.98 10.17
CA PHE A 12 5.87 15.14 11.16
C PHE A 12 5.59 14.38 12.46
N THR A 13 4.32 14.28 12.88
CA THR A 13 3.98 13.47 14.06
C THR A 13 4.27 12.00 13.81
N VAL A 14 3.91 11.44 12.64
CA VAL A 14 4.24 10.05 12.28
C VAL A 14 5.75 9.84 12.29
N MET A 15 6.52 10.76 11.67
CA MET A 15 7.98 10.66 11.61
C MET A 15 8.61 10.70 13.00
N LEU A 16 8.19 11.63 13.85
CA LEU A 16 8.72 11.77 15.21
C LEU A 16 8.35 10.55 16.08
N CYS A 17 7.11 10.08 16.00
CA CYS A 17 6.67 8.89 16.75
C CYS A 17 7.42 7.63 16.28
N SER A 18 7.68 7.51 15.00
CA SER A 18 8.42 6.37 14.44
C SER A 18 9.91 6.41 14.82
N ALA A 19 10.55 7.58 14.77
CA ALA A 19 11.98 7.75 15.04
C ALA A 19 12.31 7.75 16.54
N TYR A 20 11.58 8.55 17.32
CA TYR A 20 11.88 8.79 18.74
C TYR A 20 10.92 8.09 19.69
N GLY A 21 9.87 7.46 19.19
CA GLY A 21 8.87 6.76 19.99
C GLY A 21 9.45 5.61 20.80
N LYS A 22 8.88 5.39 21.98
CA LYS A 22 9.24 4.26 22.86
C LYS A 22 8.09 3.27 22.93
N LYS A 23 8.41 1.96 22.85
CA LYS A 23 7.43 0.87 23.00
C LYS A 23 6.14 1.13 22.18
N MET A 24 5.02 1.44 22.85
CA MET A 24 3.70 1.60 22.23
C MET A 24 3.65 2.75 21.20
N THR A 25 4.31 3.88 21.44
CA THR A 25 4.32 5.00 20.50
C THR A 25 4.95 4.63 19.16
N LYS A 26 5.95 3.75 19.18
CA LYS A 26 6.60 3.24 17.96
C LYS A 26 5.75 2.19 17.22
N LEU A 27 4.80 1.55 17.93
CA LEU A 27 3.89 0.56 17.33
C LEU A 27 2.74 1.19 16.57
N ILE A 28 2.27 2.36 17.01
CA ILE A 28 1.07 3.02 16.48
C ILE A 28 1.34 4.43 15.95
N PRO A 29 2.44 4.69 15.22
CA PRO A 29 2.81 6.05 14.82
C PRO A 29 1.77 6.67 13.90
N PHE A 30 1.16 5.88 13.01
CA PHE A 30 0.13 6.35 12.08
C PHE A 30 -1.13 6.82 12.80
N ILE A 31 -1.58 6.08 13.82
CA ILE A 31 -2.77 6.44 14.61
C ILE A 31 -2.51 7.76 15.35
N LEU A 32 -1.33 7.91 15.95
CA LEU A 32 -0.96 9.15 16.63
C LEU A 32 -0.84 10.35 15.68
N GLY A 33 -0.33 10.12 14.47
CA GLY A 33 -0.29 11.12 13.41
C GLY A 33 -1.68 11.55 12.97
N ILE A 34 -2.59 10.60 12.72
CA ILE A 34 -3.97 10.89 12.36
C ILE A 34 -4.65 11.70 13.47
N LEU A 35 -4.51 11.29 14.72
CA LEU A 35 -5.10 12.00 15.84
C LEU A 35 -4.57 13.43 15.96
N ALA A 36 -3.26 13.65 15.82
CA ALA A 36 -2.67 14.98 15.87
C ALA A 36 -3.16 15.85 14.71
N GLY A 37 -3.18 15.34 13.50
CA GLY A 37 -3.71 16.04 12.33
C GLY A 37 -5.21 16.33 12.43
N TYR A 38 -5.98 15.39 12.93
CA TYR A 38 -7.43 15.55 13.15
C TYR A 38 -7.70 16.62 14.23
N LEU A 39 -6.97 16.60 15.35
CA LEU A 39 -7.07 17.64 16.38
C LEU A 39 -6.74 19.03 15.82
N THR A 40 -5.70 19.13 15.00
CA THR A 40 -5.33 20.40 14.35
C THR A 40 -6.46 20.85 13.40
N ALA A 41 -7.02 19.96 12.60
CA ALA A 41 -8.15 20.26 11.72
C ALA A 41 -9.40 20.66 12.50
N ALA A 42 -9.67 20.00 13.64
CA ALA A 42 -10.79 20.34 14.53
C ALA A 42 -10.62 21.75 15.13
N ILE A 43 -9.42 22.10 15.59
CA ILE A 43 -9.13 23.46 16.11
C ILE A 43 -9.40 24.52 15.04
N PHE A 44 -8.90 24.32 13.80
CA PHE A 44 -9.16 25.23 12.70
C PHE A 44 -10.66 25.34 12.39
N THR A 45 -11.39 24.23 12.39
CA THR A 45 -12.82 24.20 12.11
C THR A 45 -13.60 24.96 13.19
N VAL A 46 -13.26 24.78 14.46
CA VAL A 46 -13.90 25.54 15.56
C VAL A 46 -13.62 27.04 15.42
N ILE A 47 -12.39 27.45 15.12
CA ILE A 47 -12.05 28.85 14.85
C ILE A 47 -12.85 29.38 13.64
N GLY A 48 -12.95 28.57 12.56
CA GLY A 48 -13.72 28.89 11.37
C GLY A 48 -15.19 29.13 11.66
N ASN A 49 -15.78 28.31 12.53
CA ASN A 49 -17.18 28.48 12.96
C ASN A 49 -17.37 29.72 13.84
N LEU A 50 -16.40 30.06 14.68
CA LEU A 50 -16.47 31.24 15.55
C LEU A 50 -16.23 32.55 14.78
N THR A 51 -15.50 32.51 13.67
CA THR A 51 -15.14 33.68 12.85
C THR A 51 -15.95 33.77 11.55
N ASP A 52 -16.91 32.88 11.34
CA ASP A 52 -17.69 32.75 10.09
C ASP A 52 -16.81 32.66 8.83
N ASN A 53 -15.65 31.99 8.96
CA ASN A 53 -14.71 31.85 7.86
C ASN A 53 -14.71 30.41 7.28
N PRO A 54 -15.36 30.18 6.12
CA PRO A 54 -15.45 28.85 5.52
C PRO A 54 -14.08 28.26 5.14
N ALA A 55 -13.07 29.08 4.91
CA ALA A 55 -11.73 28.62 4.54
C ALA A 55 -11.01 27.84 5.66
N LEU A 56 -11.46 27.99 6.91
CA LEU A 56 -10.95 27.29 8.09
C LEU A 56 -11.77 26.03 8.44
N GLN A 57 -12.94 25.85 7.84
CA GLN A 57 -13.80 24.70 8.08
C GLN A 57 -13.30 23.49 7.28
N VAL A 58 -12.56 22.59 7.94
CA VAL A 58 -11.96 21.40 7.32
C VAL A 58 -12.75 20.12 7.61
N ILE A 59 -13.42 20.07 8.80
CA ILE A 59 -14.20 18.92 9.25
C ILE A 59 -15.68 19.29 9.23
N ASP A 60 -16.50 18.43 8.64
CA ASP A 60 -17.94 18.53 8.75
C ASP A 60 -18.43 17.72 9.96
N PHE A 61 -18.82 18.41 11.02
CA PHE A 61 -19.37 17.79 12.22
C PHE A 61 -20.88 17.48 12.12
N THR A 62 -21.55 17.93 11.07
CA THR A 62 -23.00 17.70 10.93
C THR A 62 -23.32 16.23 10.75
N VAL A 63 -22.38 15.46 10.20
CA VAL A 63 -22.50 14.00 9.99
C VAL A 63 -22.79 13.23 11.29
N PHE A 64 -22.41 13.81 12.46
CA PHE A 64 -22.70 13.18 13.75
C PHE A 64 -24.13 13.35 14.23
N HIS A 65 -24.91 14.28 13.63
CA HIS A 65 -26.30 14.53 14.04
C HIS A 65 -27.26 13.41 13.66
N ASP A 66 -27.03 12.77 12.49
CA ASP A 66 -27.90 11.72 11.96
C ASP A 66 -27.38 10.31 12.27
N MET A 67 -26.41 10.20 13.18
CA MET A 67 -25.73 8.98 13.49
C MET A 67 -26.57 8.06 14.37
N THR A 68 -26.74 6.81 13.93
CA THR A 68 -27.29 5.72 14.76
C THR A 68 -26.17 5.02 15.54
N LEU A 69 -26.48 4.31 16.61
CA LEU A 69 -25.48 3.56 17.38
C LEU A 69 -24.90 2.37 16.61
N PHE A 70 -25.77 1.70 15.86
CA PHE A 70 -25.39 0.56 15.02
C PHE A 70 -25.94 0.76 13.62
N SER A 71 -25.11 0.49 12.64
CA SER A 71 -25.50 0.46 11.22
C SER A 71 -25.10 -0.86 10.59
N ILE A 72 -25.93 -1.35 9.69
CA ILE A 72 -25.60 -2.51 8.87
C ILE A 72 -24.89 -1.99 7.65
N PRO A 73 -23.65 -2.45 7.37
CA PRO A 73 -22.94 -2.04 6.17
C PRO A 73 -23.69 -2.48 4.91
N GLU A 74 -23.56 -1.69 3.84
CA GLU A 74 -24.10 -2.08 2.54
C GLU A 74 -23.30 -3.26 1.97
N PHE A 75 -23.95 -4.41 1.86
CA PHE A 75 -23.34 -5.59 1.30
C PHE A 75 -23.36 -5.54 -0.22
N THR A 76 -22.21 -5.34 -0.83
CA THR A 76 -22.07 -5.14 -2.28
C THR A 76 -22.53 -6.37 -3.09
N PHE A 77 -22.46 -7.58 -2.53
CA PHE A 77 -22.97 -8.77 -3.22
C PHE A 77 -24.47 -8.67 -3.54
N VAL A 78 -25.27 -8.00 -2.69
CA VAL A 78 -26.71 -7.80 -2.95
C VAL A 78 -26.91 -6.95 -4.20
N THR A 79 -26.08 -5.92 -4.39
CA THR A 79 -26.12 -5.05 -5.56
C THR A 79 -25.52 -5.73 -6.79
N ALA A 80 -24.45 -6.49 -6.60
CA ALA A 80 -23.77 -7.25 -7.66
C ALA A 80 -24.70 -8.28 -8.31
N PHE A 81 -25.53 -8.98 -7.53
CA PHE A 81 -26.49 -9.91 -8.09
C PHE A 81 -27.51 -9.27 -9.03
N LYS A 82 -27.85 -8.00 -8.81
CA LYS A 82 -28.74 -7.24 -9.72
C LYS A 82 -28.08 -6.86 -11.04
N GLY A 83 -26.74 -6.68 -11.03
CA GLY A 83 -25.95 -6.29 -12.22
C GLY A 83 -25.45 -7.47 -13.07
N PHE A 84 -25.69 -8.72 -12.69
CA PHE A 84 -25.16 -9.89 -13.43
C PHE A 84 -25.64 -9.93 -14.90
N GLY A 85 -26.81 -9.41 -15.20
CA GLY A 85 -27.34 -9.33 -16.57
C GLY A 85 -26.64 -8.32 -17.48
N GLU A 86 -25.85 -7.41 -16.93
CA GLU A 86 -25.15 -6.33 -17.66
C GLU A 86 -23.70 -6.71 -17.98
N ILE A 87 -23.20 -7.84 -17.48
CA ILE A 87 -21.84 -8.29 -17.68
C ILE A 87 -21.64 -8.77 -19.11
N THR A 88 -20.88 -7.99 -19.89
CA THR A 88 -20.51 -8.35 -21.27
C THR A 88 -19.13 -9.01 -21.31
N GLY A 89 -18.88 -9.85 -22.33
CA GLY A 89 -17.56 -10.45 -22.54
C GLY A 89 -16.44 -9.40 -22.66
N HIS A 90 -16.74 -8.24 -23.24
CA HIS A 90 -15.81 -7.12 -23.33
C HIS A 90 -15.45 -6.56 -21.94
N TYR A 91 -16.41 -6.44 -21.03
CA TYR A 91 -16.17 -6.01 -19.66
C TYR A 91 -15.25 -6.98 -18.92
N ILE A 92 -15.53 -8.30 -19.03
CA ILE A 92 -14.68 -9.34 -18.43
C ILE A 92 -13.24 -9.25 -18.95
N ALA A 93 -13.07 -9.11 -20.29
CA ALA A 93 -11.75 -8.97 -20.89
C ALA A 93 -11.01 -7.72 -20.38
N THR A 94 -11.70 -6.59 -20.25
CA THR A 94 -11.12 -5.35 -19.73
C THR A 94 -10.63 -5.51 -18.28
N VAL A 95 -11.45 -6.11 -17.43
CA VAL A 95 -11.09 -6.38 -16.04
C VAL A 95 -9.92 -7.37 -15.96
N ALA A 96 -9.93 -8.44 -16.76
CA ALA A 96 -8.85 -9.41 -16.78
C ALA A 96 -7.51 -8.78 -17.19
N VAL A 97 -7.49 -7.98 -18.26
CA VAL A 97 -6.26 -7.29 -18.71
C VAL A 97 -5.73 -6.31 -17.64
N ALA A 98 -6.63 -5.67 -16.90
CA ALA A 98 -6.22 -4.74 -15.84
C ALA A 98 -5.66 -5.46 -14.60
N TYR A 99 -6.27 -6.56 -14.18
CA TYR A 99 -5.99 -7.18 -12.87
C TYR A 99 -5.09 -8.43 -12.93
N VAL A 100 -5.04 -9.17 -14.04
CA VAL A 100 -4.16 -10.35 -14.14
C VAL A 100 -2.68 -9.99 -13.96
N PRO A 101 -2.14 -8.90 -14.56
CA PRO A 101 -0.76 -8.50 -14.30
C PRO A 101 -0.52 -8.14 -12.83
N VAL A 102 -1.50 -7.52 -12.16
CA VAL A 102 -1.41 -7.16 -10.73
C VAL A 102 -1.27 -8.41 -9.86
N ALA A 103 -1.92 -9.52 -10.21
CA ALA A 103 -1.81 -10.77 -9.46
C ALA A 103 -0.36 -11.31 -9.40
N PHE A 104 0.43 -11.13 -10.47
CA PHE A 104 1.86 -11.50 -10.45
C PHE A 104 2.69 -10.60 -9.54
N VAL A 105 2.35 -9.31 -9.44
CA VAL A 105 3.01 -8.38 -8.50
C VAL A 105 2.68 -8.76 -7.07
N VAL A 106 1.41 -9.01 -6.76
CA VAL A 106 0.96 -9.46 -5.43
C VAL A 106 1.62 -10.80 -5.06
N PHE A 107 1.79 -11.71 -6.01
CA PHE A 107 2.52 -12.95 -5.79
C PHE A 107 3.97 -12.72 -5.35
N ALA A 108 4.68 -11.80 -6.02
CA ALA A 108 6.05 -11.46 -5.65
C ALA A 108 6.14 -10.77 -4.28
N GLU A 109 5.20 -9.87 -3.98
CA GLU A 109 5.05 -9.21 -2.67
C GLU A 109 4.82 -10.25 -1.56
N HIS A 110 3.91 -11.20 -1.79
CA HIS A 110 3.60 -12.28 -0.86
C HIS A 110 4.85 -13.10 -0.48
N ILE A 111 5.68 -13.45 -1.48
CA ILE A 111 6.95 -14.17 -1.23
C ILE A 111 7.89 -13.32 -0.39
N ALA A 112 8.01 -12.03 -0.71
CA ALA A 112 8.90 -11.12 -0.01
C ALA A 112 8.50 -10.93 1.45
N ASP A 113 7.22 -10.70 1.72
CA ASP A 113 6.69 -10.53 3.08
C ASP A 113 6.82 -11.80 3.90
N HIS A 114 6.60 -12.98 3.29
CA HIS A 114 6.82 -14.25 3.95
C HIS A 114 8.28 -14.50 4.30
N LYS A 115 9.22 -14.11 3.43
CA LYS A 115 10.65 -14.16 3.74
C LYS A 115 11.01 -13.23 4.90
N ASN A 116 10.49 -11.99 4.87
CA ASN A 116 10.70 -11.04 5.96
C ASN A 116 10.15 -11.59 7.29
N LEU A 117 8.92 -12.09 7.28
CA LEU A 117 8.32 -12.68 8.49
C LEU A 117 9.08 -13.92 8.95
N SER A 118 9.52 -14.78 8.03
CA SER A 118 10.34 -15.96 8.32
C SER A 118 11.59 -15.60 9.10
N SER A 119 12.28 -14.52 8.71
CA SER A 119 13.46 -14.03 9.41
C SER A 119 13.16 -13.53 10.83
N VAL A 120 11.98 -12.94 11.04
CA VAL A 120 11.54 -12.43 12.34
C VAL A 120 11.15 -13.57 13.30
N VAL A 121 10.43 -14.59 12.79
CA VAL A 121 9.95 -15.72 13.60
C VAL A 121 10.93 -16.88 13.66
N ASN A 122 12.07 -16.81 12.96
CA ASN A 122 13.07 -17.88 12.83
C ASN A 122 12.47 -19.21 12.35
N LYS A 123 11.55 -19.17 11.41
CA LYS A 123 10.91 -20.33 10.80
C LYS A 123 10.70 -20.07 9.30
N ASP A 124 11.07 -21.02 8.44
CA ASP A 124 10.81 -20.87 7.01
C ASP A 124 9.32 -21.11 6.70
N LEU A 125 8.59 -20.01 6.52
CA LEU A 125 7.16 -20.04 6.21
C LEU A 125 6.86 -20.39 4.75
N LEU A 126 7.87 -20.33 3.87
CA LEU A 126 7.72 -20.75 2.48
C LEU A 126 7.74 -22.28 2.37
N GLU A 127 8.37 -22.96 3.33
CA GLU A 127 8.45 -24.42 3.40
C GLU A 127 7.33 -25.00 4.29
N ASP A 128 7.11 -24.43 5.47
CA ASP A 128 6.06 -24.85 6.42
C ASP A 128 5.33 -23.62 7.02
N PRO A 129 4.06 -23.38 6.65
CA PRO A 129 3.04 -24.25 6.03
C PRO A 129 3.14 -24.41 4.51
N GLY A 130 4.05 -23.71 3.86
CA GLY A 130 4.31 -23.78 2.44
C GLY A 130 3.57 -22.71 1.63
N LEU A 131 4.28 -22.19 0.62
CA LEU A 131 3.82 -21.07 -0.21
C LEU A 131 2.44 -21.31 -0.85
N HIS A 132 2.13 -22.56 -1.27
CA HIS A 132 0.85 -22.89 -1.88
C HIS A 132 -0.35 -22.70 -0.93
N ARG A 133 -0.16 -22.94 0.38
CA ARG A 133 -1.22 -22.78 1.38
C ARG A 133 -1.42 -21.31 1.74
N THR A 134 -0.34 -20.56 1.87
CA THR A 134 -0.42 -19.13 2.21
C THR A 134 -1.02 -18.32 1.06
N LEU A 135 -0.64 -18.62 -0.20
CA LEU A 135 -1.26 -18.03 -1.39
C LEU A 135 -2.74 -18.38 -1.53
N LEU A 136 -3.11 -19.63 -1.24
CA LEU A 136 -4.51 -20.02 -1.26
C LEU A 136 -5.32 -19.25 -0.21
N GLY A 137 -4.76 -19.07 0.99
CA GLY A 137 -5.38 -18.27 2.05
C GLY A 137 -5.58 -16.82 1.66
N ASP A 138 -4.58 -16.20 1.06
CA ASP A 138 -4.61 -14.82 0.57
C ASP A 138 -5.67 -14.67 -0.56
N GLY A 139 -5.66 -15.57 -1.54
CA GLY A 139 -6.64 -15.59 -2.63
C GLY A 139 -8.08 -15.77 -2.14
N VAL A 140 -8.33 -16.71 -1.24
CA VAL A 140 -9.67 -16.92 -0.64
C VAL A 140 -10.09 -15.70 0.19
N GLY A 141 -9.16 -15.12 0.95
CA GLY A 141 -9.40 -13.88 1.70
C GLY A 141 -9.78 -12.72 0.80
N SER A 142 -9.08 -12.54 -0.33
CA SER A 142 -9.38 -11.50 -1.33
C SER A 142 -10.75 -11.71 -1.98
N ILE A 143 -11.11 -12.95 -2.34
CA ILE A 143 -12.45 -13.28 -2.89
C ILE A 143 -13.53 -12.97 -1.85
N ALA A 144 -13.35 -13.39 -0.60
CA ALA A 144 -14.30 -13.12 0.46
C ALA A 144 -14.44 -11.61 0.71
N GLY A 145 -13.33 -10.86 0.80
CA GLY A 145 -13.35 -9.42 0.94
C GLY A 145 -14.08 -8.72 -0.20
N ALA A 146 -13.78 -9.09 -1.45
CA ALA A 146 -14.43 -8.54 -2.64
C ALA A 146 -15.94 -8.86 -2.67
N PHE A 147 -16.35 -10.04 -2.21
CA PHE A 147 -17.75 -10.43 -2.12
C PHE A 147 -18.55 -9.49 -1.19
N PHE A 148 -17.94 -9.06 -0.09
CA PHE A 148 -18.53 -8.08 0.83
C PHE A 148 -18.32 -6.62 0.41
N GLY A 149 -17.66 -6.37 -0.71
CA GLY A 149 -17.44 -5.03 -1.27
C GLY A 149 -16.14 -4.36 -0.84
N GLY A 150 -15.25 -5.11 -0.23
CA GLY A 150 -13.90 -4.64 0.06
C GLY A 150 -13.02 -4.61 -1.19
N CYS A 151 -11.97 -3.80 -1.14
CA CYS A 151 -10.91 -3.88 -2.14
C CYS A 151 -10.17 -5.21 -2.02
N PRO A 152 -9.55 -5.71 -3.12
CA PRO A 152 -8.66 -6.86 -3.04
C PRO A 152 -7.58 -6.60 -2.00
N ASN A 153 -7.36 -7.56 -1.09
CA ASN A 153 -6.34 -7.49 -0.07
C ASN A 153 -5.07 -8.24 -0.53
N THR A 154 -3.96 -7.89 0.10
CA THR A 154 -2.67 -8.54 -0.05
C THR A 154 -2.02 -8.69 1.32
N THR A 155 -0.85 -9.30 1.39
CA THR A 155 -0.03 -9.29 2.60
C THR A 155 0.30 -7.85 3.01
N TYR A 156 0.40 -7.61 4.31
CA TYR A 156 0.65 -6.29 4.87
C TYR A 156 2.02 -6.23 5.53
N GLY A 157 3.03 -5.82 4.77
CA GLY A 157 4.43 -5.83 5.18
C GLY A 157 4.71 -5.02 6.45
N GLU A 158 3.96 -3.94 6.70
CA GLU A 158 4.09 -3.14 7.93
C GLU A 158 3.71 -3.94 9.18
N SER A 159 2.83 -4.92 9.06
CA SER A 159 2.48 -5.82 10.17
C SER A 159 3.66 -6.69 10.60
N VAL A 160 4.58 -7.02 9.70
CA VAL A 160 5.82 -7.73 10.03
C VAL A 160 6.66 -6.90 10.99
N GLY A 161 6.72 -5.58 10.79
CA GLY A 161 7.35 -4.65 11.73
C GLY A 161 6.71 -4.67 13.12
N CYS A 162 5.38 -4.74 13.19
CA CYS A 162 4.67 -4.88 14.46
C CYS A 162 5.02 -6.19 15.17
N VAL A 163 5.09 -7.30 14.44
CA VAL A 163 5.51 -8.62 14.98
C VAL A 163 6.94 -8.54 15.52
N ALA A 164 7.86 -7.92 14.75
CA ALA A 164 9.25 -7.77 15.17
C ALA A 164 9.41 -6.95 16.47
N ILE A 165 8.61 -5.88 16.63
CA ILE A 165 8.70 -5.00 17.80
C ILE A 165 8.02 -5.62 19.04
N THR A 166 6.88 -6.30 18.85
CA THR A 166 6.10 -6.89 19.94
C THR A 166 6.59 -8.26 20.35
N GLY A 167 7.27 -8.99 19.48
CA GLY A 167 7.60 -10.39 19.64
C GLY A 167 6.37 -11.33 19.59
N ASN A 168 5.21 -10.81 19.18
CA ASN A 168 3.97 -11.57 19.12
C ASN A 168 3.64 -11.99 17.68
N ALA A 169 3.94 -13.24 17.34
CA ALA A 169 3.62 -13.88 16.07
C ALA A 169 2.43 -14.85 16.17
N SER A 170 1.56 -14.70 17.18
CA SER A 170 0.44 -15.61 17.41
C SER A 170 -0.66 -15.46 16.38
N VAL A 171 -0.98 -16.53 15.65
CA VAL A 171 -2.12 -16.60 14.73
C VAL A 171 -3.45 -16.27 15.42
N VAL A 172 -3.59 -16.66 16.70
CA VAL A 172 -4.79 -16.36 17.50
C VAL A 172 -4.97 -14.86 17.69
N THR A 173 -3.88 -14.13 17.93
CA THR A 173 -3.93 -12.66 18.05
C THR A 173 -4.38 -12.01 16.75
N ILE A 174 -3.85 -12.45 15.62
CA ILE A 174 -4.23 -11.92 14.29
C ILE A 174 -5.70 -12.21 13.99
N LEU A 175 -6.15 -13.45 14.26
CA LEU A 175 -7.55 -13.83 14.09
C LEU A 175 -8.49 -13.02 14.99
N ALA A 176 -8.14 -12.84 16.26
CA ALA A 176 -8.91 -12.02 17.19
C ALA A 176 -8.99 -10.56 16.72
N THR A 177 -7.89 -10.00 16.21
CA THR A 177 -7.87 -8.64 15.64
C THR A 177 -8.81 -8.53 14.45
N ALA A 178 -8.81 -9.49 13.54
CA ALA A 178 -9.71 -9.51 12.38
C ALA A 178 -11.18 -9.57 12.80
N ILE A 179 -11.53 -10.43 13.77
CA ILE A 179 -12.89 -10.55 14.31
C ILE A 179 -13.30 -9.23 15.00
N MET A 180 -12.42 -8.64 15.81
CA MET A 180 -12.71 -7.36 16.46
C MET A 180 -12.92 -6.23 15.44
N ALA A 181 -12.15 -6.20 14.36
CA ALA A 181 -12.32 -5.23 13.29
C ALA A 181 -13.69 -5.38 12.60
N MET A 182 -14.11 -6.64 12.34
CA MET A 182 -15.45 -6.92 11.81
C MET A 182 -16.56 -6.44 12.77
N VAL A 183 -16.44 -6.72 14.06
CA VAL A 183 -17.44 -6.29 15.06
C VAL A 183 -17.51 -4.77 15.15
N ILE A 184 -16.35 -4.09 15.16
CA ILE A 184 -16.30 -2.63 15.30
C ILE A 184 -16.85 -1.91 14.05
N SER A 185 -16.84 -2.57 12.89
CA SER A 185 -17.41 -2.02 11.64
C SER A 185 -18.93 -1.81 11.71
N PHE A 186 -19.64 -2.49 12.61
CA PHE A 186 -21.07 -2.27 12.86
C PHE A 186 -21.33 -1.12 13.85
N PHE A 187 -20.30 -0.62 14.52
CA PHE A 187 -20.42 0.50 15.45
C PHE A 187 -20.32 1.82 14.71
N SER A 188 -21.49 2.38 14.40
CA SER A 188 -21.63 3.58 13.54
C SER A 188 -20.83 4.78 14.03
N PRO A 189 -20.72 5.11 15.34
CA PRO A 189 -19.91 6.23 15.81
C PRO A 189 -18.45 6.14 15.39
N PHE A 190 -17.88 4.94 15.42
CA PHE A 190 -16.50 4.72 14.99
C PHE A 190 -16.33 4.90 13.47
N VAL A 191 -17.27 4.33 12.69
CA VAL A 191 -17.26 4.46 11.23
C VAL A 191 -17.45 5.92 10.80
N THR A 192 -18.40 6.61 11.43
CA THR A 192 -18.64 8.04 11.19
C THR A 192 -17.39 8.88 11.54
N PHE A 193 -16.76 8.62 12.68
CA PHE A 193 -15.49 9.28 13.02
C PHE A 193 -14.42 9.09 11.94
N LEU A 194 -14.23 7.87 11.45
CA LEU A 194 -13.29 7.60 10.36
C LEU A 194 -13.65 8.35 9.07
N ALA A 195 -14.93 8.45 8.75
CA ALA A 195 -15.43 9.16 7.57
C ALA A 195 -15.23 10.69 7.66
N THR A 196 -15.12 11.26 8.87
CA THR A 196 -14.86 12.69 9.06
C THR A 196 -13.39 13.06 8.97
N ILE A 197 -12.47 12.09 8.89
CA ILE A 197 -11.03 12.38 8.78
C ILE A 197 -10.76 13.09 7.44
N PRO A 198 -10.24 14.33 7.48
CA PRO A 198 -10.01 15.09 6.26
C PRO A 198 -8.96 14.43 5.35
N ASN A 199 -9.15 14.55 4.02
CA ASN A 199 -8.21 14.01 3.04
C ASN A 199 -6.79 14.56 3.21
N CYS A 200 -6.61 15.77 3.70
CA CYS A 200 -5.29 16.34 3.96
C CYS A 200 -4.55 15.63 5.10
N VAL A 201 -5.26 15.20 6.14
CA VAL A 201 -4.71 14.39 7.24
C VAL A 201 -4.29 13.01 6.70
N MET A 202 -5.18 12.38 5.93
CA MET A 202 -4.86 11.10 5.26
C MET A 202 -3.68 11.25 4.30
N GLY A 203 -3.59 12.36 3.56
CA GLY A 203 -2.44 12.67 2.69
C GLY A 203 -1.11 12.69 3.44
N GLY A 204 -1.08 13.28 4.65
CA GLY A 204 0.11 13.28 5.50
C GLY A 204 0.55 11.87 5.92
N VAL A 205 -0.40 10.98 6.21
CA VAL A 205 -0.13 9.56 6.48
C VAL A 205 0.36 8.84 5.23
N CYS A 206 -0.31 9.05 4.10
CA CYS A 206 0.02 8.38 2.83
C CYS A 206 1.46 8.66 2.38
N VAL A 207 1.96 9.88 2.57
CA VAL A 207 3.37 10.21 2.24
C VAL A 207 4.35 9.31 3.01
N THR A 208 4.13 9.12 4.31
CA THR A 208 4.98 8.24 5.11
C THR A 208 4.79 6.77 4.77
N LEU A 209 3.54 6.33 4.61
CA LEU A 209 3.21 4.94 4.34
C LEU A 209 3.78 4.50 2.98
N TYR A 210 3.53 5.25 1.92
CA TYR A 210 4.08 4.96 0.59
C TYR A 210 5.61 5.11 0.56
N GLY A 211 6.16 6.04 1.34
CA GLY A 211 7.61 6.15 1.53
C GLY A 211 8.22 4.89 2.12
N PHE A 212 7.59 4.30 3.15
CA PHE A 212 8.05 3.03 3.72
C PHE A 212 7.95 1.87 2.73
N ILE A 213 6.86 1.79 1.96
CA ILE A 213 6.70 0.76 0.91
C ILE A 213 7.79 0.91 -0.15
N ALA A 214 8.06 2.13 -0.62
CA ALA A 214 9.10 2.41 -1.59
C ALA A 214 10.50 2.01 -1.07
N VAL A 215 10.83 2.37 0.18
CA VAL A 215 12.09 2.00 0.81
C VAL A 215 12.19 0.48 1.02
N SER A 216 11.10 -0.19 1.35
CA SER A 216 11.06 -1.65 1.45
C SER A 216 11.36 -2.30 0.10
N GLY A 217 10.77 -1.81 -0.98
CA GLY A 217 11.10 -2.25 -2.35
C GLY A 217 12.58 -2.02 -2.70
N LEU A 218 13.15 -0.86 -2.34
CA LEU A 218 14.57 -0.57 -2.56
C LEU A 218 15.49 -1.51 -1.77
N LYS A 219 15.13 -1.89 -0.55
CA LYS A 219 15.90 -2.86 0.23
C LYS A 219 15.96 -4.23 -0.44
N MET A 220 14.92 -4.65 -1.13
CA MET A 220 14.92 -5.92 -1.87
C MET A 220 15.89 -5.93 -3.06
N ILE A 221 16.25 -4.75 -3.57
CA ILE A 221 17.19 -4.59 -4.70
C ILE A 221 18.64 -4.51 -4.21
N GLN A 222 18.90 -4.38 -2.91
CA GLN A 222 20.26 -4.20 -2.37
C GLN A 222 21.20 -5.36 -2.71
N ASP A 223 20.67 -6.58 -2.84
CA ASP A 223 21.46 -7.77 -3.18
C ASP A 223 21.69 -7.93 -4.69
N VAL A 224 21.11 -7.03 -5.52
CA VAL A 224 21.27 -7.04 -6.96
C VAL A 224 22.47 -6.18 -7.34
N ASP A 225 23.43 -6.76 -8.06
CA ASP A 225 24.57 -6.00 -8.58
C ASP A 225 24.12 -5.03 -9.68
N LEU A 226 23.98 -3.76 -9.32
CA LEU A 226 23.64 -2.67 -10.23
C LEU A 226 24.82 -2.16 -11.07
N GLY A 227 26.04 -2.65 -10.81
CA GLY A 227 27.19 -2.43 -11.68
C GLY A 227 27.06 -3.13 -13.04
N LEU A 228 26.23 -4.17 -13.11
CA LEU A 228 25.92 -4.84 -14.36
C LEU A 228 24.84 -4.07 -15.13
N ASN A 229 25.15 -3.66 -16.36
CA ASN A 229 24.24 -2.91 -17.22
C ASN A 229 22.86 -3.58 -17.36
N LYS A 230 22.82 -4.91 -17.46
CA LYS A 230 21.59 -5.68 -17.52
C LYS A 230 20.67 -5.37 -16.33
N ASN A 231 21.18 -5.51 -15.12
CA ASN A 231 20.42 -5.31 -13.89
C ASN A 231 20.01 -3.84 -13.74
N LEU A 232 20.94 -2.92 -14.05
CA LEU A 232 20.69 -1.48 -14.01
C LEU A 232 19.50 -1.08 -14.89
N PHE A 233 19.49 -1.52 -16.17
CA PHE A 233 18.41 -1.16 -17.09
C PHE A 233 17.07 -1.80 -16.72
N VAL A 234 17.07 -3.03 -16.22
CA VAL A 234 15.83 -3.69 -15.76
C VAL A 234 15.23 -2.94 -14.56
N VAL A 235 16.05 -2.65 -13.54
CA VAL A 235 15.61 -1.93 -12.34
C VAL A 235 15.17 -0.51 -12.69
N ALA A 236 15.93 0.21 -13.51
CA ALA A 236 15.60 1.56 -13.95
C ALA A 236 14.24 1.58 -14.70
N THR A 237 14.01 0.62 -15.59
CA THR A 237 12.74 0.50 -16.34
C THR A 237 11.57 0.29 -15.39
N ILE A 238 11.69 -0.63 -14.43
CA ILE A 238 10.63 -0.92 -13.46
C ILE A 238 10.33 0.31 -12.59
N LEU A 239 11.35 0.95 -12.04
CA LEU A 239 11.19 2.11 -11.16
C LEU A 239 10.57 3.30 -11.91
N ILE A 240 11.07 3.62 -13.09
CA ILE A 240 10.57 4.78 -13.85
C ILE A 240 9.14 4.54 -14.35
N CYS A 241 8.82 3.35 -14.85
CA CYS A 241 7.48 3.03 -15.30
C CYS A 241 6.48 2.97 -14.14
N GLY A 242 6.86 2.37 -13.02
CA GLY A 242 6.00 2.21 -11.84
C GLY A 242 5.77 3.52 -11.11
N ILE A 243 6.84 4.18 -10.64
CA ILE A 243 6.77 5.43 -9.86
C ILE A 243 6.38 6.61 -10.75
N GLY A 244 6.88 6.65 -11.99
CA GLY A 244 6.54 7.68 -12.99
C GLY A 244 5.10 7.60 -13.49
N GLY A 245 4.36 6.56 -13.15
CA GLY A 245 2.94 6.44 -13.46
C GLY A 245 2.65 6.19 -14.95
N LEU A 246 3.52 5.42 -15.64
CA LEU A 246 3.32 5.10 -17.07
C LEU A 246 2.04 4.26 -17.23
N THR A 247 1.02 4.86 -17.83
CA THR A 247 -0.21 4.16 -18.21
C THR A 247 -0.36 4.13 -19.71
N VAL A 248 -0.82 3.03 -20.24
CA VAL A 248 -1.05 2.87 -21.69
C VAL A 248 -2.50 2.49 -21.91
N SER A 249 -3.22 3.29 -22.71
CA SER A 249 -4.63 3.07 -23.02
C SER A 249 -4.81 2.56 -24.45
N PHE A 250 -5.47 1.42 -24.58
CA PHE A 250 -5.88 0.83 -25.86
C PHE A 250 -7.41 0.88 -25.97
N GLY A 251 -7.91 1.96 -26.55
CA GLY A 251 -9.35 2.18 -26.63
C GLY A 251 -10.00 2.33 -25.26
N LYS A 252 -10.79 1.33 -24.83
CA LYS A 252 -11.45 1.31 -23.52
C LYS A 252 -10.66 0.59 -22.41
N VAL A 253 -9.54 -0.02 -22.76
CA VAL A 253 -8.70 -0.79 -21.83
C VAL A 253 -7.49 0.06 -21.48
N THR A 254 -7.25 0.30 -20.19
CA THR A 254 -6.08 1.01 -19.69
C THR A 254 -5.22 0.06 -18.87
N LEU A 255 -3.96 -0.11 -19.29
CA LEU A 255 -2.92 -0.76 -18.51
C LEU A 255 -2.45 0.19 -17.41
N THR A 256 -2.50 -0.27 -16.18
CA THR A 256 -2.01 0.49 -15.02
C THR A 256 -0.49 0.61 -15.04
N ALA A 257 0.06 1.58 -14.32
CA ALA A 257 1.51 1.77 -14.20
C ALA A 257 2.24 0.52 -13.69
N ILE A 258 1.60 -0.20 -12.75
CA ILE A 258 2.12 -1.45 -12.19
C ILE A 258 2.20 -2.53 -13.28
N ALA A 259 1.15 -2.68 -14.09
CA ALA A 259 1.12 -3.63 -15.19
C ALA A 259 2.18 -3.30 -16.26
N CYS A 260 2.33 -2.02 -16.61
CA CYS A 260 3.35 -1.55 -17.54
C CYS A 260 4.77 -1.81 -17.01
N ALA A 261 5.03 -1.50 -15.74
CA ALA A 261 6.33 -1.74 -15.11
C ALA A 261 6.70 -3.23 -15.10
N LEU A 262 5.74 -4.11 -14.77
CA LEU A 262 5.94 -5.55 -14.79
C LEU A 262 6.27 -6.06 -16.20
N ILE A 263 5.44 -5.72 -17.19
CA ILE A 263 5.60 -6.18 -18.58
C ILE A 263 6.93 -5.68 -19.14
N LEU A 264 7.22 -4.39 -19.01
CA LEU A 264 8.46 -3.80 -19.54
C LEU A 264 9.69 -4.31 -18.79
N GLY A 265 9.61 -4.54 -17.48
CA GLY A 265 10.69 -5.12 -16.70
C GLY A 265 11.02 -6.55 -17.14
N ILE A 266 10.01 -7.39 -17.37
CA ILE A 266 10.19 -8.75 -17.88
C ILE A 266 10.78 -8.71 -19.30
N LEU A 267 10.25 -7.86 -20.18
CA LEU A 267 10.77 -7.71 -21.54
C LEU A 267 12.22 -7.24 -21.54
N ALA A 268 12.56 -6.22 -20.74
CA ALA A 268 13.92 -5.75 -20.59
C ALA A 268 14.85 -6.85 -20.09
N ASN A 269 14.43 -7.64 -19.10
CA ASN A 269 15.22 -8.76 -18.58
C ASN A 269 15.44 -9.84 -19.63
N ILE A 270 14.42 -10.19 -20.43
CA ILE A 270 14.53 -11.18 -21.52
C ILE A 270 15.49 -10.65 -22.62
N LEU A 271 15.29 -9.41 -23.06
CA LEU A 271 16.11 -8.81 -24.11
C LEU A 271 17.58 -8.72 -23.71
N LEU A 272 17.87 -8.38 -22.45
CA LEU A 272 19.22 -8.23 -21.92
C LEU A 272 19.80 -9.53 -21.37
N SER A 273 19.05 -10.63 -21.36
CA SER A 273 19.53 -11.91 -20.83
C SER A 273 20.75 -12.49 -21.58
N HIS A 274 20.89 -12.14 -22.87
CA HIS A 274 21.99 -12.58 -23.74
C HIS A 274 23.06 -11.49 -23.95
N ALA A 275 22.93 -10.32 -23.32
CA ALA A 275 23.95 -9.29 -23.39
C ALA A 275 25.22 -9.80 -22.68
N LYS A 276 26.38 -9.68 -23.34
CA LYS A 276 27.66 -9.96 -22.69
C LYS A 276 27.83 -8.99 -21.51
N GLU A 277 28.32 -9.51 -20.39
CA GLU A 277 28.58 -8.76 -19.17
C GLU A 277 29.66 -7.69 -19.44
N GLY A 278 29.21 -6.47 -19.75
CA GLY A 278 30.02 -5.27 -19.72
C GLY A 278 29.79 -4.57 -18.39
N THR A 279 30.78 -4.51 -17.53
CA THR A 279 30.73 -3.69 -16.31
C THR A 279 30.85 -2.21 -16.71
N THR A 280 30.08 -1.35 -16.07
CA THR A 280 30.14 0.12 -16.25
C THR A 280 31.51 0.72 -15.93
N GLY A 281 32.47 -0.06 -15.39
CA GLY A 281 33.82 0.36 -15.05
C GLY A 281 34.85 0.24 -16.19
N GLU A 282 34.55 -0.50 -17.27
CA GLU A 282 35.53 -0.68 -18.35
C GLU A 282 35.64 0.53 -19.32
N ALA A 283 34.75 1.50 -19.23
CA ALA A 283 34.80 2.69 -20.06
C ALA A 283 35.78 3.75 -19.57
N GLU A 284 36.27 3.69 -18.32
CA GLU A 284 37.27 4.65 -17.80
C GLU A 284 38.73 4.23 -18.03
N GLU A 285 39.01 2.93 -18.19
CA GLU A 285 40.41 2.47 -18.43
C GLU A 285 40.88 2.63 -19.86
N THR A 286 39.98 2.71 -20.86
CA THR A 286 40.39 2.86 -22.26
C THR A 286 40.75 4.29 -22.64
N VAL A 287 40.41 5.29 -21.82
CA VAL A 287 40.72 6.71 -22.10
C VAL A 287 42.10 7.14 -21.57
N THR A 288 42.71 6.37 -20.69
CA THR A 288 44.00 6.72 -20.08
C THR A 288 45.23 6.07 -20.74
N THR A 289 45.06 5.14 -21.67
CA THR A 289 46.18 4.46 -22.34
C THR A 289 46.59 5.04 -23.69
N ASP A 290 45.86 6.04 -24.22
CA ASP A 290 46.20 6.72 -25.50
C ASP A 290 46.93 8.08 -25.30
N LYS A 291 47.52 8.30 -24.13
CA LYS A 291 48.35 9.50 -23.85
C LYS A 291 49.66 9.16 -23.16
N GLU A 292 50.49 8.29 -23.76
CA GLU A 292 51.93 8.25 -23.55
C GLU A 292 52.66 8.13 -24.89
#